data_ccce4f34e7f69a94f7d33e6c45f716b4
#
_entry.id   ccce4f34e7f69a94f7d33e6c45f716b4
#
_cell.length_a   1.000
_cell.length_b   1.000
_cell.length_c   1.000
_cell.angle_alpha   90.00
_cell.angle_beta   90.00
_cell.angle_gamma   90.00
#
_symmetry.space_group_name_H-M   'P 1'
#
loop_
_entity.id
_entity.type
_entity.pdbx_description
1 polymer ?
#
loop_
_entity_poly.entity_id
_entity_poly.type
_entity_poly.pdbx_seq_one_letter_code
_entity_poly.pdbx_strand_id
1 'polypeptide(L)'
;MKLEEIIKGITVSEIIGNTTKEISGINIDSRLIEPEHVFVAVKGTQTDGHAYITKAIEKGAVAVVCETLPETLNENITYIKVGDTEDIVGKLATAFYGDPTSKLELVGVTGTNGKTTIATLLYNMFRKFGYKVGLISTVCNYIDDEAVPTDHTTPDPITLNQLLGRMADEGCKYVFMEVSSHSVAQKRIGGLKFAGGIFTNLTRDHLDYHKTVENYLKAKKAFFDGLSKSAFALTNLDDRNGLVMTQNTKAKVSTYALRSLSDFKGKVLEDGFEGMLLDINNVEVNVQFIGRFNASNLLAVYGAGCLLGKKPEDVLLALSTLRPVAGRFDSLRSPKGYTAIVDYAHTPDALENVLNAIHEVLNGKGKVITVVGAGGNRDKGKRPLMAQEAAKQSDKVIITSDNPRFEEPQDIINDMLAGLNKENMRKVISIADRKEAIRTACMLAQAKDVVLVAGKGHENYQEIKGIKHHFDDKEVLKDIFANE
;
A
#
# COMPACT_ATOMS: atom_id res chain seq x y z
N MET A 1 22.13 -21.14 11.98
CA MET A 1 20.96 -21.85 12.56
C MET A 1 20.85 -23.21 11.94
N LYS A 2 20.52 -24.28 12.71
CA LYS A 2 20.38 -25.60 12.14
C LYS A 2 19.11 -25.78 11.33
N LEU A 3 19.16 -26.54 10.24
CA LEU A 3 18.01 -26.80 9.37
C LEU A 3 16.83 -27.42 10.14
N GLU A 4 17.09 -28.32 11.08
CA GLU A 4 16.07 -28.95 11.93
C GLU A 4 15.27 -27.96 12.77
N GLU A 5 15.87 -26.81 13.17
CA GLU A 5 15.20 -25.75 13.91
C GLU A 5 14.27 -24.96 12.99
N ILE A 6 14.69 -24.72 11.74
CA ILE A 6 13.92 -23.97 10.72
C ILE A 6 12.66 -24.74 10.32
N ILE A 7 12.77 -26.07 10.15
CA ILE A 7 11.66 -26.91 9.68
C ILE A 7 10.73 -27.40 10.79
N LYS A 8 11.05 -27.17 12.06
CA LYS A 8 10.30 -27.68 13.21
C LYS A 8 8.82 -27.28 13.24
N GLY A 9 8.49 -26.12 12.69
CA GLY A 9 7.13 -25.55 12.72
C GLY A 9 6.28 -25.85 11.49
N ILE A 10 6.72 -26.68 10.56
CA ILE A 10 6.03 -26.99 9.32
C ILE A 10 5.65 -28.47 9.21
N THR A 11 4.63 -28.74 8.40
CA THR A 11 4.26 -30.14 8.05
C THR A 11 5.12 -30.59 6.89
N VAL A 12 5.95 -31.60 7.15
CA VAL A 12 6.85 -32.24 6.18
C VAL A 12 6.30 -33.60 5.77
N SER A 13 6.25 -33.85 4.47
CA SER A 13 5.83 -35.15 3.92
C SER A 13 6.98 -36.18 3.89
N GLU A 14 8.21 -35.73 3.58
CA GLU A 14 9.38 -36.59 3.47
C GLU A 14 10.66 -35.75 3.66
N ILE A 15 11.69 -36.34 4.28
CA ILE A 15 13.03 -35.75 4.41
C ILE A 15 14.06 -36.75 3.90
N ILE A 16 14.93 -36.32 3.00
CA ILE A 16 16.04 -37.09 2.47
C ILE A 16 17.33 -36.31 2.73
N GLY A 17 18.23 -36.86 3.51
CA GLY A 17 19.53 -36.25 3.85
C GLY A 17 19.62 -35.75 5.30
N ASN A 18 20.63 -34.93 5.59
CA ASN A 18 20.98 -34.51 6.95
C ASN A 18 20.36 -33.15 7.34
N THR A 19 19.58 -33.15 8.42
CA THR A 19 18.90 -31.95 8.94
C THR A 19 19.73 -31.15 9.96
N THR A 20 20.89 -31.66 10.37
CA THR A 20 21.77 -30.96 11.34
C THR A 20 22.70 -29.93 10.69
N LYS A 21 22.57 -29.71 9.37
CA LYS A 21 23.37 -28.73 8.62
C LYS A 21 23.13 -27.33 9.15
N GLU A 22 24.20 -26.54 9.24
CA GLU A 22 24.09 -25.11 9.49
C GLU A 22 23.59 -24.37 8.25
N ILE A 23 22.68 -23.43 8.46
CA ILE A 23 22.05 -22.62 7.43
C ILE A 23 22.38 -21.15 7.68
N SER A 24 22.96 -20.50 6.67
CA SER A 24 23.33 -19.08 6.68
C SER A 24 22.29 -18.18 6.03
N GLY A 25 21.39 -18.74 5.18
CA GLY A 25 20.36 -17.99 4.47
C GLY A 25 19.25 -18.86 3.91
N ILE A 26 18.13 -18.22 3.58
CA ILE A 26 16.98 -18.84 2.92
C ILE A 26 16.54 -17.96 1.75
N ASN A 27 16.23 -18.53 0.60
CA ASN A 27 15.76 -17.78 -0.54
C ASN A 27 14.82 -18.58 -1.45
N ILE A 28 13.93 -17.85 -2.16
CA ILE A 28 13.04 -18.37 -3.21
C ILE A 28 13.56 -18.08 -4.63
N ASP A 29 14.54 -17.18 -4.75
CA ASP A 29 15.19 -16.85 -6.02
C ASP A 29 16.54 -17.55 -6.12
N SER A 30 16.68 -18.48 -7.09
CA SER A 30 17.91 -19.22 -7.31
C SER A 30 19.11 -18.33 -7.65
N ARG A 31 18.88 -17.10 -8.11
CA ARG A 31 19.95 -16.13 -8.43
C ARG A 31 20.59 -15.54 -7.19
N LEU A 32 19.87 -15.53 -6.06
CA LEU A 32 20.30 -14.99 -4.77
C LEU A 32 20.77 -16.07 -3.79
N ILE A 33 20.88 -17.30 -4.25
CA ILE A 33 21.44 -18.39 -3.45
C ILE A 33 22.96 -18.23 -3.33
N GLU A 34 23.43 -18.42 -2.12
CA GLU A 34 24.83 -18.45 -1.70
C GLU A 34 25.14 -19.77 -0.97
N PRO A 35 26.42 -20.09 -0.67
CA PRO A 35 26.77 -21.26 0.11
C PRO A 35 26.03 -21.36 1.45
N GLU A 36 25.66 -22.60 1.85
CA GLU A 36 24.90 -22.89 3.08
C GLU A 36 23.47 -22.34 3.11
N HIS A 37 22.90 -21.93 1.96
CA HIS A 37 21.50 -21.49 1.87
C HIS A 37 20.53 -22.67 1.75
N VAL A 38 19.29 -22.43 2.19
CA VAL A 38 18.10 -23.21 1.82
C VAL A 38 17.43 -22.55 0.62
N PHE A 39 17.22 -23.31 -0.44
CA PHE A 39 16.38 -22.90 -1.55
C PHE A 39 14.95 -23.44 -1.37
N VAL A 40 13.95 -22.57 -1.42
CA VAL A 40 12.54 -22.95 -1.40
C VAL A 40 11.98 -22.83 -2.83
N ALA A 41 11.68 -23.98 -3.45
CA ALA A 41 11.16 -24.06 -4.81
C ALA A 41 9.66 -23.75 -4.83
N VAL A 42 9.30 -22.45 -4.80
CA VAL A 42 7.90 -21.98 -4.79
C VAL A 42 7.32 -22.07 -6.19
N LYS A 43 6.12 -22.61 -6.30
CA LYS A 43 5.34 -22.63 -7.53
C LYS A 43 4.62 -21.27 -7.71
N GLY A 44 5.32 -20.32 -8.31
CA GLY A 44 4.79 -18.97 -8.50
C GLY A 44 3.78 -18.86 -9.65
N THR A 45 3.16 -17.70 -9.76
CA THR A 45 2.12 -17.42 -10.79
C THR A 45 2.67 -17.32 -12.22
N GLN A 46 3.96 -17.02 -12.39
CA GLN A 46 4.60 -16.85 -13.70
C GLN A 46 5.66 -17.94 -13.98
N THR A 47 6.31 -18.43 -12.94
CA THR A 47 7.40 -19.40 -13.05
C THR A 47 7.32 -20.43 -11.93
N ASP A 48 7.65 -21.68 -12.24
CA ASP A 48 7.76 -22.75 -11.25
C ASP A 48 9.22 -22.84 -10.74
N GLY A 49 9.40 -22.59 -9.44
CA GLY A 49 10.71 -22.65 -8.76
C GLY A 49 11.40 -24.01 -8.87
N HIS A 50 10.65 -25.10 -9.06
CA HIS A 50 11.21 -26.46 -9.21
C HIS A 50 12.16 -26.57 -10.41
N ALA A 51 11.93 -25.81 -11.48
CA ALA A 51 12.82 -25.77 -12.66
C ALA A 51 14.22 -25.21 -12.35
N TYR A 52 14.39 -24.55 -11.19
CA TYR A 52 15.64 -23.91 -10.81
C TYR A 52 16.40 -24.61 -9.67
N ILE A 53 15.94 -25.80 -9.23
CA ILE A 53 16.57 -26.55 -8.12
C ILE A 53 18.04 -26.84 -8.44
N THR A 54 18.35 -27.37 -9.64
CA THR A 54 19.72 -27.67 -10.05
C THR A 54 20.61 -26.44 -9.98
N LYS A 55 20.12 -25.30 -10.50
CA LYS A 55 20.87 -24.04 -10.48
C LYS A 55 21.10 -23.52 -9.06
N ALA A 56 20.15 -23.70 -8.16
CA ALA A 56 20.31 -23.33 -6.74
C ALA A 56 21.37 -24.20 -6.06
N ILE A 57 21.40 -25.48 -6.36
CA ILE A 57 22.42 -26.41 -5.86
C ILE A 57 23.82 -26.04 -6.37
N GLU A 58 23.97 -25.75 -7.67
CA GLU A 58 25.23 -25.29 -8.27
C GLU A 58 25.75 -23.99 -7.63
N LYS A 59 24.86 -23.14 -7.10
CA LYS A 59 25.22 -21.91 -6.38
C LYS A 59 25.52 -22.11 -4.89
N GLY A 60 25.36 -23.32 -4.38
CA GLY A 60 25.76 -23.67 -3.01
C GLY A 60 24.59 -23.89 -2.05
N ALA A 61 23.37 -24.06 -2.53
CA ALA A 61 22.26 -24.49 -1.68
C ALA A 61 22.60 -25.85 -1.07
N VAL A 62 22.49 -26.00 0.25
CA VAL A 62 22.73 -27.23 0.99
C VAL A 62 21.47 -27.99 1.34
N ALA A 63 20.31 -27.29 1.21
CA ALA A 63 18.99 -27.88 1.38
C ALA A 63 18.01 -27.30 0.38
N VAL A 64 17.01 -28.08 -0.01
CA VAL A 64 15.94 -27.72 -0.93
C VAL A 64 14.60 -28.11 -0.32
N VAL A 65 13.68 -27.14 -0.25
CA VAL A 65 12.27 -27.37 0.08
C VAL A 65 11.47 -27.38 -1.21
N CYS A 66 10.73 -28.46 -1.49
CA CYS A 66 10.01 -28.65 -2.75
C CYS A 66 8.71 -29.46 -2.57
N GLU A 67 7.81 -29.37 -3.53
CA GLU A 67 6.60 -30.22 -3.61
C GLU A 67 6.86 -31.51 -4.34
N THR A 68 7.74 -31.48 -5.32
CA THR A 68 8.14 -32.62 -6.13
C THR A 68 9.65 -32.75 -6.07
N LEU A 69 10.13 -33.95 -5.73
CA LEU A 69 11.57 -34.26 -5.73
C LEU A 69 12.12 -34.29 -7.16
N PRO A 70 13.36 -33.81 -7.39
CA PRO A 70 14.05 -33.99 -8.67
C PRO A 70 14.22 -35.48 -9.02
N GLU A 71 14.27 -35.82 -10.31
CA GLU A 71 14.49 -37.18 -10.78
C GLU A 71 15.84 -37.76 -10.30
N THR A 72 16.84 -36.90 -10.21
CA THR A 72 18.18 -37.27 -9.71
C THR A 72 18.47 -36.47 -8.45
N LEU A 73 18.69 -37.17 -7.35
CA LEU A 73 19.06 -36.61 -6.06
C LEU A 73 20.56 -36.49 -5.91
N ASN A 74 21.03 -35.38 -5.34
CA ASN A 74 22.41 -35.17 -4.95
C ASN A 74 22.56 -35.55 -3.47
N GLU A 75 23.43 -36.55 -3.17
CA GLU A 75 23.63 -37.07 -1.82
C GLU A 75 24.12 -36.03 -0.80
N ASN A 76 24.73 -34.93 -1.27
CA ASN A 76 25.20 -33.86 -0.42
C ASN A 76 24.10 -32.85 -0.07
N ILE A 77 22.91 -32.95 -0.65
CA ILE A 77 21.79 -32.02 -0.47
C ILE A 77 20.73 -32.66 0.41
N THR A 78 20.14 -31.84 1.30
CA THR A 78 18.98 -32.27 2.07
C THR A 78 17.72 -31.83 1.34
N TYR A 79 16.84 -32.75 1.01
CA TYR A 79 15.57 -32.49 0.37
C TYR A 79 14.44 -32.60 1.40
N ILE A 80 13.58 -31.59 1.44
CA ILE A 80 12.42 -31.50 2.33
C ILE A 80 11.19 -31.38 1.45
N LYS A 81 10.43 -32.46 1.35
CA LYS A 81 9.20 -32.51 0.59
C LYS A 81 8.03 -32.05 1.43
N VAL A 82 7.26 -31.11 0.89
CA VAL A 82 6.07 -30.53 1.53
C VAL A 82 4.88 -30.57 0.58
N GLY A 83 3.67 -30.35 1.10
CA GLY A 83 2.46 -30.37 0.27
C GLY A 83 2.23 -29.10 -0.53
N ASP A 84 2.68 -27.94 -0.03
CA ASP A 84 2.48 -26.59 -0.62
C ASP A 84 3.62 -25.68 -0.16
N THR A 85 4.53 -25.36 -1.07
CA THR A 85 5.69 -24.52 -0.77
C THR A 85 5.33 -23.07 -0.54
N GLU A 86 4.26 -22.55 -1.17
CA GLU A 86 3.77 -21.19 -0.96
C GLU A 86 3.20 -21.00 0.46
N ASP A 87 2.56 -22.04 1.03
CA ASP A 87 2.06 -22.01 2.42
C ASP A 87 3.18 -22.11 3.46
N ILE A 88 4.30 -22.71 3.09
CA ILE A 88 5.39 -23.03 4.01
C ILE A 88 6.47 -21.95 4.06
N VAL A 89 6.74 -21.27 2.95
CA VAL A 89 7.88 -20.34 2.84
C VAL A 89 7.84 -19.23 3.89
N GLY A 90 6.67 -18.67 4.19
CA GLY A 90 6.54 -17.66 5.23
C GLY A 90 6.87 -18.18 6.62
N LYS A 91 6.44 -19.40 6.94
CA LYS A 91 6.74 -20.08 8.23
C LYS A 91 8.23 -20.38 8.38
N LEU A 92 8.87 -20.84 7.28
CA LEU A 92 10.33 -21.08 7.26
C LEU A 92 11.10 -19.77 7.47
N ALA A 93 10.70 -18.69 6.78
CA ALA A 93 11.32 -17.39 6.94
C ALA A 93 11.14 -16.87 8.38
N THR A 94 9.94 -16.99 8.95
CA THR A 94 9.67 -16.60 10.34
C THR A 94 10.57 -17.36 11.31
N ALA A 95 10.73 -18.66 11.14
CA ALA A 95 11.63 -19.46 11.97
C ALA A 95 13.10 -19.06 11.80
N PHE A 96 13.56 -18.89 10.56
CA PHE A 96 14.94 -18.51 10.25
C PHE A 96 15.33 -17.15 10.84
N TYR A 97 14.44 -16.14 10.76
CA TYR A 97 14.66 -14.81 11.32
C TYR A 97 14.27 -14.68 12.81
N GLY A 98 14.04 -15.80 13.52
CA GLY A 98 13.85 -15.84 14.97
C GLY A 98 12.50 -15.30 15.44
N ASP A 99 11.42 -15.55 14.69
CA ASP A 99 10.04 -15.13 14.98
C ASP A 99 9.94 -13.62 15.33
N PRO A 100 10.29 -12.71 14.40
CA PRO A 100 10.40 -11.28 14.71
C PRO A 100 9.08 -10.69 15.22
N THR A 101 7.94 -11.20 14.77
CA THR A 101 6.62 -10.73 15.19
C THR A 101 6.24 -11.14 16.62
N SER A 102 7.00 -11.99 17.29
CA SER A 102 6.86 -12.22 18.73
C SER A 102 7.45 -11.08 19.58
N LYS A 103 8.30 -10.25 18.99
CA LYS A 103 9.00 -9.12 19.64
C LYS A 103 8.38 -7.77 19.27
N LEU A 104 7.44 -7.73 18.34
CA LEU A 104 6.86 -6.52 17.74
C LEU A 104 5.34 -6.51 17.90
N GLU A 105 4.77 -5.33 18.05
CA GLU A 105 3.32 -5.10 17.89
C GLU A 105 3.04 -4.80 16.41
N LEU A 106 2.84 -5.85 15.59
CA LEU A 106 2.60 -5.72 14.16
C LEU A 106 1.12 -5.46 13.88
N VAL A 107 0.80 -4.36 13.20
CA VAL A 107 -0.57 -4.03 12.78
C VAL A 107 -0.66 -3.96 11.27
N GLY A 108 -1.58 -4.73 10.68
CA GLY A 108 -1.83 -4.75 9.25
C GLY A 108 -3.02 -3.87 8.87
N VAL A 109 -2.87 -3.09 7.80
CA VAL A 109 -3.94 -2.26 7.22
C VAL A 109 -4.32 -2.80 5.86
N THR A 110 -5.58 -3.18 5.65
CA THR A 110 -6.08 -3.65 4.37
C THR A 110 -7.35 -2.92 3.94
N GLY A 111 -7.61 -2.93 2.65
CA GLY A 111 -8.74 -2.28 1.99
C GLY A 111 -8.37 -1.90 0.56
N THR A 112 -9.26 -1.27 -0.18
CA THR A 112 -8.92 -0.73 -1.50
C THR A 112 -8.14 0.56 -1.35
N ASN A 113 -8.70 1.55 -0.67
CA ASN A 113 -8.11 2.87 -0.44
C ASN A 113 -7.79 3.11 1.04
N GLY A 114 -6.87 4.04 1.34
CA GLY A 114 -6.53 4.47 2.71
C GLY A 114 -5.43 3.68 3.40
N LYS A 115 -4.97 2.54 2.89
CA LYS A 115 -3.92 1.70 3.50
C LYS A 115 -2.64 2.48 3.81
N THR A 116 -2.05 3.10 2.81
CA THR A 116 -0.81 3.89 2.93
C THR A 116 -0.99 5.04 3.91
N THR A 117 -2.10 5.77 3.79
CA THR A 117 -2.41 6.90 4.68
C THR A 117 -2.48 6.43 6.13
N ILE A 118 -3.27 5.41 6.46
CA ILE A 118 -3.44 4.93 7.83
C ILE A 118 -2.13 4.36 8.39
N ALA A 119 -1.43 3.50 7.65
CA ALA A 119 -0.17 2.93 8.10
C ALA A 119 0.89 4.02 8.39
N THR A 120 1.02 4.99 7.49
CA THR A 120 1.97 6.11 7.67
C THR A 120 1.57 7.04 8.81
N LEU A 121 0.27 7.33 8.97
CA LEU A 121 -0.19 8.17 10.07
C LEU A 121 0.01 7.49 11.43
N LEU A 122 -0.23 6.19 11.53
CA LEU A 122 0.08 5.40 12.73
C LEU A 122 1.58 5.41 13.04
N TYR A 123 2.41 5.17 12.04
CA TYR A 123 3.88 5.28 12.17
C TYR A 123 4.29 6.66 12.70
N ASN A 124 3.80 7.75 12.10
CA ASN A 124 4.10 9.11 12.53
C ASN A 124 3.60 9.40 13.94
N MET A 125 2.39 8.96 14.27
CA MET A 125 1.78 9.15 15.59
C MET A 125 2.57 8.43 16.69
N PHE A 126 2.92 7.17 16.49
CA PHE A 126 3.66 6.40 17.49
C PHE A 126 5.10 6.87 17.67
N ARG A 127 5.73 7.42 16.62
CA ARG A 127 7.01 8.12 16.74
C ARG A 127 6.89 9.39 17.58
N LYS A 128 5.81 10.17 17.44
CA LYS A 128 5.53 11.33 18.32
C LYS A 128 5.34 10.91 19.77
N PHE A 129 4.87 9.70 20.05
CA PHE A 129 4.83 9.15 21.40
C PHE A 129 6.19 8.68 21.91
N GLY A 130 7.27 8.85 21.15
CA GLY A 130 8.64 8.51 21.55
C GLY A 130 9.04 7.05 21.33
N TYR A 131 8.28 6.28 20.56
CA TYR A 131 8.64 4.90 20.23
C TYR A 131 9.51 4.85 18.97
N LYS A 132 10.41 3.86 18.90
CA LYS A 132 10.94 3.39 17.62
C LYS A 132 9.87 2.58 16.90
N VAL A 133 9.63 2.88 15.64
CA VAL A 133 8.51 2.35 14.87
C VAL A 133 8.97 1.92 13.48
N GLY A 134 8.49 0.76 13.02
CA GLY A 134 8.65 0.32 11.65
C GLY A 134 7.44 0.68 10.79
N LEU A 135 7.69 0.93 9.51
CA LEU A 135 6.66 1.11 8.47
C LEU A 135 6.98 0.23 7.27
N ILE A 136 5.98 -0.51 6.79
CA ILE A 136 6.04 -1.28 5.54
C ILE A 136 4.92 -0.80 4.63
N SER A 137 5.26 -0.07 3.57
CA SER A 137 4.26 0.61 2.74
C SER A 137 4.66 0.68 1.26
N THR A 138 3.71 1.05 0.43
CA THR A 138 3.90 1.25 -1.02
C THR A 138 4.93 2.33 -1.32
N VAL A 139 5.02 3.35 -0.47
CA VAL A 139 5.86 4.54 -0.69
C VAL A 139 7.32 4.26 -0.36
N CYS A 140 7.57 3.79 0.85
CA CYS A 140 8.88 3.47 1.38
C CYS A 140 8.71 2.64 2.65
N ASN A 141 9.63 1.75 2.92
CA ASN A 141 9.73 1.12 4.23
C ASN A 141 10.60 1.98 5.13
N TYR A 142 10.31 1.98 6.43
CA TYR A 142 11.14 2.66 7.43
C TYR A 142 11.46 1.74 8.59
N ILE A 143 12.72 1.73 8.99
CA ILE A 143 13.19 1.17 10.26
C ILE A 143 13.51 2.36 11.14
N ASP A 144 12.60 2.76 11.99
CA ASP A 144 12.62 4.05 12.68
C ASP A 144 12.84 5.22 11.68
N ASP A 145 13.99 5.89 11.69
CA ASP A 145 14.32 6.98 10.75
C ASP A 145 14.99 6.51 9.44
N GLU A 146 15.46 5.27 9.39
CA GLU A 146 16.13 4.72 8.20
C GLU A 146 15.13 4.39 7.10
N ALA A 147 15.23 5.06 5.96
CA ALA A 147 14.44 4.76 4.77
C ALA A 147 15.02 3.56 4.02
N VAL A 148 14.21 2.54 3.81
CA VAL A 148 14.56 1.33 3.05
C VAL A 148 13.70 1.28 1.78
N PRO A 149 14.29 1.42 0.58
CA PRO A 149 13.54 1.36 -0.68
C PRO A 149 12.72 0.07 -0.81
N THR A 150 11.60 0.16 -1.51
CA THR A 150 10.72 -0.99 -1.76
C THR A 150 10.23 -0.99 -3.20
N ASP A 151 10.09 -2.19 -3.77
CA ASP A 151 9.48 -2.40 -5.09
C ASP A 151 8.04 -2.91 -4.98
N HIS A 152 7.60 -3.29 -3.78
CA HIS A 152 6.29 -3.87 -3.52
C HIS A 152 5.64 -3.30 -2.27
N THR A 153 4.32 -3.09 -2.33
CA THR A 153 3.50 -2.67 -1.17
C THR A 153 3.67 -3.61 0.02
N THR A 154 3.72 -4.90 -0.22
CA THR A 154 4.01 -5.94 0.75
C THR A 154 5.08 -6.84 0.13
N PRO A 155 6.30 -6.89 0.66
CA PRO A 155 7.39 -7.72 0.14
C PRO A 155 7.06 -9.21 0.10
N ASP A 156 7.92 -10.01 -0.56
CA ASP A 156 7.89 -11.47 -0.46
C ASP A 156 8.17 -11.93 0.97
N PRO A 157 7.84 -13.18 1.33
CA PRO A 157 7.94 -13.66 2.72
C PRO A 157 9.36 -13.60 3.31
N ILE A 158 10.39 -13.80 2.50
CA ILE A 158 11.79 -13.76 2.96
C ILE A 158 12.20 -12.33 3.29
N THR A 159 12.04 -11.43 2.31
CA THR A 159 12.34 -10.00 2.46
C THR A 159 11.52 -9.39 3.61
N LEU A 160 10.25 -9.77 3.75
CA LEU A 160 9.36 -9.28 4.80
C LEU A 160 9.86 -9.70 6.20
N ASN A 161 10.21 -10.95 6.40
CA ASN A 161 10.73 -11.44 7.68
C ASN A 161 12.12 -10.87 7.99
N GLN A 162 13.00 -10.72 6.99
CA GLN A 162 14.29 -10.06 7.14
C GLN A 162 14.12 -8.60 7.63
N LEU A 163 13.19 -7.86 7.01
CA LEU A 163 12.92 -6.48 7.38
C LEU A 163 12.34 -6.37 8.81
N LEU A 164 11.39 -7.25 9.15
CA LEU A 164 10.83 -7.32 10.51
C LEU A 164 11.88 -7.73 11.55
N GLY A 165 12.81 -8.63 11.19
CA GLY A 165 13.95 -8.99 12.04
C GLY A 165 14.85 -7.78 12.33
N ARG A 166 15.24 -7.03 11.29
CA ARG A 166 16.00 -5.78 11.46
C ARG A 166 15.25 -4.76 12.32
N MET A 167 13.93 -4.58 12.12
CA MET A 167 13.12 -3.70 12.96
C MET A 167 13.14 -4.11 14.44
N ALA A 168 13.05 -5.42 14.72
CA ALA A 168 13.12 -5.94 16.09
C ALA A 168 14.50 -5.72 16.71
N ASP A 169 15.58 -5.95 15.97
CA ASP A 169 16.96 -5.78 16.43
C ASP A 169 17.31 -4.31 16.69
N GLU A 170 16.76 -3.39 15.89
CA GLU A 170 16.88 -1.93 16.10
C GLU A 170 16.00 -1.40 17.24
N GLY A 171 15.17 -2.27 17.85
CA GLY A 171 14.32 -1.95 19.00
C GLY A 171 13.02 -1.26 18.65
N CYS A 172 12.52 -1.43 17.42
CA CYS A 172 11.15 -1.03 17.10
C CYS A 172 10.16 -1.81 17.97
N LYS A 173 9.22 -1.09 18.59
CA LYS A 173 8.15 -1.71 19.38
C LYS A 173 6.90 -1.98 18.56
N TYR A 174 6.58 -1.05 17.67
CA TYR A 174 5.40 -1.11 16.80
C TYR A 174 5.84 -1.16 15.34
N VAL A 175 5.10 -1.93 14.54
CA VAL A 175 5.27 -1.93 13.09
C VAL A 175 3.89 -1.82 12.45
N PHE A 176 3.73 -0.85 11.57
CA PHE A 176 2.51 -0.66 10.78
C PHE A 176 2.78 -1.03 9.34
N MET A 177 1.94 -1.92 8.77
CA MET A 177 2.17 -2.39 7.41
C MET A 177 0.91 -2.39 6.56
N GLU A 178 1.08 -2.11 5.28
CA GLU A 178 0.04 -2.35 4.30
C GLU A 178 -0.06 -3.83 3.97
N VAL A 179 -1.27 -4.38 4.08
CA VAL A 179 -1.59 -5.76 3.69
C VAL A 179 -2.39 -5.71 2.39
N SER A 180 -1.73 -5.95 1.26
CA SER A 180 -2.37 -6.00 -0.06
C SER A 180 -3.17 -7.28 -0.25
N SER A 181 -4.20 -7.27 -1.10
CA SER A 181 -4.94 -8.49 -1.43
C SER A 181 -4.06 -9.55 -2.12
N HIS A 182 -3.07 -9.11 -2.90
CA HIS A 182 -2.08 -10.00 -3.51
C HIS A 182 -1.22 -10.68 -2.46
N SER A 183 -0.77 -9.95 -1.42
CA SER A 183 0.07 -10.53 -0.37
C SER A 183 -0.67 -11.60 0.44
N VAL A 184 -1.98 -11.44 0.64
CA VAL A 184 -2.80 -12.45 1.30
C VAL A 184 -3.02 -13.65 0.37
N ALA A 185 -3.41 -13.41 -0.89
CA ALA A 185 -3.65 -14.46 -1.88
C ALA A 185 -2.38 -15.29 -2.16
N GLN A 186 -1.21 -14.65 -2.18
CA GLN A 186 0.11 -15.27 -2.39
C GLN A 186 0.79 -15.65 -1.06
N LYS A 187 0.05 -15.74 0.03
CA LYS A 187 0.52 -16.16 1.36
C LYS A 187 1.81 -15.49 1.87
N ARG A 188 2.12 -14.27 1.37
CA ARG A 188 3.35 -13.54 1.72
C ARG A 188 3.45 -13.19 3.21
N ILE A 189 2.32 -13.10 3.89
CA ILE A 189 2.22 -12.82 5.33
C ILE A 189 2.10 -14.09 6.19
N GLY A 190 2.28 -15.26 5.58
CA GLY A 190 2.24 -16.55 6.27
C GLY A 190 3.28 -16.62 7.40
N GLY A 191 2.90 -17.18 8.54
CA GLY A 191 3.77 -17.30 9.73
C GLY A 191 3.82 -16.05 10.62
N LEU A 192 3.41 -14.87 10.14
CA LEU A 192 3.44 -13.64 10.92
C LEU A 192 2.31 -13.60 11.96
N LYS A 193 2.60 -13.04 13.13
CA LYS A 193 1.64 -12.79 14.20
C LYS A 193 1.30 -11.30 14.22
N PHE A 194 0.02 -10.98 14.05
CA PHE A 194 -0.46 -9.62 14.08
C PHE A 194 -1.07 -9.28 15.45
N ALA A 195 -0.71 -8.13 16.00
CA ALA A 195 -1.37 -7.53 17.16
C ALA A 195 -2.74 -6.95 16.79
N GLY A 196 -2.93 -6.57 15.53
CA GLY A 196 -4.21 -6.10 15.04
C GLY A 196 -4.30 -6.00 13.52
N GLY A 197 -5.55 -5.92 13.05
CA GLY A 197 -5.88 -5.69 11.66
C GLY A 197 -6.91 -4.56 11.51
N ILE A 198 -6.74 -3.72 10.48
CA ILE A 198 -7.62 -2.59 10.18
C ILE A 198 -8.19 -2.77 8.78
N PHE A 199 -9.53 -2.75 8.66
CA PHE A 199 -10.23 -2.72 7.38
C PHE A 199 -10.74 -1.32 7.06
N THR A 200 -10.41 -0.82 5.87
CA THR A 200 -10.78 0.53 5.45
C THR A 200 -12.04 0.56 4.59
N ASN A 201 -12.00 -0.04 3.41
CA ASN A 201 -13.10 -0.09 2.45
C ASN A 201 -12.84 -1.15 1.37
N LEU A 202 -13.89 -1.51 0.62
CA LEU A 202 -13.80 -2.39 -0.54
C LEU A 202 -14.55 -1.77 -1.72
N THR A 203 -13.81 -1.27 -2.71
CA THR A 203 -14.34 -0.85 -4.01
C THR A 203 -13.79 -1.72 -5.13
N ARG A 204 -14.23 -1.51 -6.36
CA ARG A 204 -13.80 -2.30 -7.52
C ARG A 204 -12.35 -1.99 -7.87
N ASP A 205 -11.44 -2.95 -7.65
CA ASP A 205 -10.02 -2.85 -8.00
C ASP A 205 -9.42 -4.26 -8.19
N HIS A 206 -8.24 -4.35 -8.84
CA HIS A 206 -7.47 -5.58 -9.00
C HIS A 206 -8.24 -6.79 -9.60
N LEU A 207 -9.25 -6.54 -10.46
CA LEU A 207 -10.02 -7.61 -11.11
C LEU A 207 -9.24 -8.31 -12.24
N ASP A 208 -8.18 -7.71 -12.73
CA ASP A 208 -7.18 -8.36 -13.59
C ASP A 208 -6.58 -9.60 -12.91
N TYR A 209 -6.29 -9.51 -11.63
CA TYR A 209 -5.74 -10.60 -10.80
C TYR A 209 -6.85 -11.48 -10.19
N HIS A 210 -7.77 -10.89 -9.44
CA HIS A 210 -8.78 -11.63 -8.66
C HIS A 210 -9.96 -12.15 -9.48
N LYS A 211 -10.13 -11.67 -10.71
CA LYS A 211 -11.21 -12.00 -11.67
C LYS A 211 -12.59 -11.51 -11.24
N THR A 212 -12.95 -11.62 -9.97
CA THR A 212 -14.26 -11.20 -9.43
C THR A 212 -14.11 -10.39 -8.15
N VAL A 213 -15.11 -9.54 -7.87
CA VAL A 213 -15.19 -8.78 -6.61
C VAL A 213 -15.28 -9.71 -5.41
N GLU A 214 -15.94 -10.86 -5.56
CA GLU A 214 -16.07 -11.87 -4.52
C GLU A 214 -14.71 -12.48 -4.14
N ASN A 215 -13.87 -12.84 -5.12
CA ASN A 215 -12.52 -13.33 -4.86
C ASN A 215 -11.63 -12.26 -4.21
N TYR A 216 -11.78 -11.00 -4.64
CA TYR A 216 -11.08 -9.88 -4.04
C TYR A 216 -11.47 -9.68 -2.57
N LEU A 217 -12.77 -9.77 -2.26
CA LEU A 217 -13.28 -9.75 -0.88
C LEU A 217 -12.74 -10.93 -0.07
N LYS A 218 -12.82 -12.17 -0.59
CA LYS A 218 -12.29 -13.37 0.07
C LYS A 218 -10.81 -13.25 0.39
N ALA A 219 -10.01 -12.73 -0.54
CA ALA A 219 -8.59 -12.51 -0.31
C ALA A 219 -8.32 -11.59 0.89
N LYS A 220 -9.00 -10.42 0.96
CA LYS A 220 -8.84 -9.51 2.10
C LYS A 220 -9.40 -10.09 3.41
N LYS A 221 -10.54 -10.77 3.34
CA LYS A 221 -11.17 -11.40 4.50
C LYS A 221 -10.28 -12.47 5.15
N ALA A 222 -9.53 -13.23 4.35
CA ALA A 222 -8.61 -14.26 4.85
C ALA A 222 -7.54 -13.69 5.81
N PHE A 223 -7.16 -12.42 5.67
CA PHE A 223 -6.30 -11.74 6.63
C PHE A 223 -6.95 -11.67 8.03
N PHE A 224 -8.24 -11.26 8.11
CA PHE A 224 -8.97 -11.19 9.39
C PHE A 224 -9.28 -12.56 9.97
N ASP A 225 -9.59 -13.53 9.10
CA ASP A 225 -9.84 -14.92 9.53
C ASP A 225 -8.60 -15.57 10.16
N GLY A 226 -7.39 -15.11 9.76
CA GLY A 226 -6.10 -15.54 10.28
C GLY A 226 -5.66 -14.86 11.59
N LEU A 227 -6.34 -13.81 12.05
CA LEU A 227 -5.98 -13.10 13.28
C LEU A 227 -6.20 -13.96 14.52
N SER A 228 -5.27 -13.85 15.48
CA SER A 228 -5.35 -14.57 16.74
C SER A 228 -6.39 -13.97 17.70
N LYS A 229 -6.76 -14.71 18.75
CA LYS A 229 -7.67 -14.22 19.83
C LYS A 229 -7.11 -13.03 20.60
N SER A 230 -5.79 -12.87 20.65
CA SER A 230 -5.14 -11.74 21.31
C SER A 230 -5.08 -10.48 20.46
N ALA A 231 -5.32 -10.61 19.16
CA ALA A 231 -5.35 -9.48 18.23
C ALA A 231 -6.66 -8.68 18.31
N PHE A 232 -6.63 -7.44 17.83
CA PHE A 232 -7.86 -6.70 17.52
C PHE A 232 -8.17 -6.74 16.02
N ALA A 233 -9.44 -6.61 15.67
CA ALA A 233 -9.92 -6.41 14.32
C ALA A 233 -10.77 -5.13 14.29
N LEU A 234 -10.22 -4.05 13.72
CA LEU A 234 -10.90 -2.76 13.61
C LEU A 234 -11.51 -2.63 12.21
N THR A 235 -12.83 -2.50 12.12
CA THR A 235 -13.55 -2.50 10.85
C THR A 235 -14.41 -1.26 10.65
N ASN A 236 -14.46 -0.79 9.39
CA ASN A 236 -15.29 0.34 8.98
C ASN A 236 -16.74 -0.10 8.74
N LEU A 237 -17.68 0.40 9.54
CA LEU A 237 -19.12 0.12 9.39
C LEU A 237 -19.80 0.96 8.29
N ASP A 238 -19.16 2.01 7.82
CA ASP A 238 -19.69 2.78 6.68
C ASP A 238 -19.47 2.06 5.34
N ASP A 239 -18.59 1.05 5.29
CA ASP A 239 -18.47 0.13 4.17
C ASP A 239 -19.39 -1.08 4.35
N ARG A 240 -20.19 -1.41 3.32
CA ARG A 240 -21.12 -2.53 3.34
C ARG A 240 -20.50 -3.89 3.64
N ASN A 241 -19.18 -4.03 3.38
CA ASN A 241 -18.44 -5.27 3.64
C ASN A 241 -17.76 -5.27 5.02
N GLY A 242 -17.88 -4.19 5.81
CA GLY A 242 -17.20 -4.06 7.10
C GLY A 242 -17.45 -5.23 8.04
N LEU A 243 -18.72 -5.60 8.25
CA LEU A 243 -19.08 -6.75 9.09
C LEU A 243 -18.69 -8.10 8.45
N VAL A 244 -18.76 -8.19 7.13
CA VAL A 244 -18.36 -9.41 6.39
C VAL A 244 -16.88 -9.71 6.60
N MET A 245 -16.03 -8.67 6.59
CA MET A 245 -14.58 -8.83 6.80
C MET A 245 -14.24 -9.50 8.13
N THR A 246 -14.98 -9.22 9.16
CA THR A 246 -14.69 -9.70 10.52
C THR A 246 -15.58 -10.87 10.97
N GLN A 247 -16.44 -11.40 10.09
CA GLN A 247 -17.46 -12.40 10.43
C GLN A 247 -16.88 -13.68 11.05
N ASN A 248 -15.72 -14.15 10.60
CA ASN A 248 -15.12 -15.41 11.03
C ASN A 248 -13.82 -15.21 11.85
N THR A 249 -13.45 -13.97 12.15
CA THR A 249 -12.23 -13.69 12.91
C THR A 249 -12.34 -14.21 14.33
N LYS A 250 -11.20 -14.63 14.89
CA LYS A 250 -11.07 -14.96 16.31
C LYS A 250 -10.66 -13.75 17.13
N ALA A 251 -10.26 -12.66 16.48
CA ALA A 251 -9.80 -11.44 17.12
C ALA A 251 -10.96 -10.68 17.78
N LYS A 252 -10.63 -9.80 18.74
CA LYS A 252 -11.61 -8.88 19.32
C LYS A 252 -12.01 -7.83 18.27
N VAL A 253 -13.27 -7.87 17.85
CA VAL A 253 -13.80 -6.92 16.87
C VAL A 253 -14.12 -5.60 17.53
N SER A 254 -13.68 -4.51 16.91
CA SER A 254 -14.09 -3.13 17.18
C SER A 254 -14.44 -2.43 15.90
N THR A 255 -15.29 -1.44 15.97
CA THR A 255 -15.90 -0.79 14.83
C THR A 255 -15.63 0.70 14.83
N TYR A 256 -15.52 1.30 13.64
CA TYR A 256 -15.50 2.75 13.48
C TYR A 256 -16.42 3.21 12.35
N ALA A 257 -16.99 4.40 12.46
CA ALA A 257 -17.86 4.96 11.43
C ALA A 257 -18.05 6.48 11.60
N LEU A 258 -18.32 7.17 10.49
CA LEU A 258 -18.75 8.56 10.44
C LEU A 258 -20.28 8.70 10.41
N ARG A 259 -20.99 7.68 9.91
CA ARG A 259 -22.45 7.69 9.68
C ARG A 259 -23.19 6.74 10.59
N SER A 260 -22.61 5.58 10.86
CA SER A 260 -23.23 4.50 11.63
C SER A 260 -22.87 4.59 13.13
N LEU A 261 -23.68 3.96 13.98
CA LEU A 261 -23.32 3.76 15.37
C LEU A 261 -22.16 2.76 15.47
N SER A 262 -21.11 3.12 16.20
CA SER A 262 -19.87 2.35 16.27
C SER A 262 -19.14 2.60 17.58
N ASP A 263 -18.12 1.76 17.88
CA ASP A 263 -17.29 1.92 19.10
C ASP A 263 -16.46 3.22 19.03
N PHE A 264 -15.92 3.51 17.85
CA PHE A 264 -15.23 4.77 17.55
C PHE A 264 -16.06 5.55 16.56
N LYS A 265 -16.75 6.57 17.04
CA LYS A 265 -17.64 7.40 16.23
C LYS A 265 -17.01 8.74 15.92
N GLY A 266 -17.06 9.14 14.66
CA GLY A 266 -16.65 10.46 14.22
C GLY A 266 -17.78 11.21 13.50
N LYS A 267 -17.68 12.52 13.46
CA LYS A 267 -18.53 13.40 12.66
C LYS A 267 -17.68 14.53 12.12
N VAL A 268 -17.85 14.86 10.85
CA VAL A 268 -17.25 16.07 10.26
C VAL A 268 -18.19 17.23 10.56
N LEU A 269 -17.70 18.20 11.34
CA LEU A 269 -18.42 19.41 11.69
C LEU A 269 -18.17 20.50 10.65
N GLU A 270 -16.88 20.68 10.26
CA GLU A 270 -16.45 21.61 9.23
C GLU A 270 -15.42 20.93 8.32
N ASP A 271 -15.49 21.20 7.01
CA ASP A 271 -14.55 20.70 6.00
C ASP A 271 -14.17 21.85 5.05
N GLY A 272 -12.87 22.08 4.90
CA GLY A 272 -12.34 23.15 4.08
C GLY A 272 -10.90 22.90 3.65
N PHE A 273 -10.39 23.77 2.76
CA PHE A 273 -9.00 23.64 2.28
C PHE A 273 -7.92 23.94 3.34
N GLU A 274 -8.31 24.53 4.47
CA GLU A 274 -7.43 24.78 5.62
C GLU A 274 -7.41 23.59 6.62
N GLY A 275 -8.28 22.60 6.42
CA GLY A 275 -8.44 21.45 7.29
C GLY A 275 -9.88 21.17 7.67
N MET A 276 -10.09 20.26 8.61
CA MET A 276 -11.40 19.85 9.11
C MET A 276 -11.51 20.07 10.63
N LEU A 277 -12.72 20.39 11.09
CA LEU A 277 -13.14 20.23 12.47
C LEU A 277 -13.91 18.91 12.59
N LEU A 278 -13.40 17.99 13.38
CA LEU A 278 -14.01 16.68 13.63
C LEU A 278 -14.52 16.62 15.07
N ASP A 279 -15.68 15.99 15.25
CA ASP A 279 -16.08 15.45 16.55
C ASP A 279 -15.69 13.96 16.56
N ILE A 280 -14.84 13.55 17.48
CA ILE A 280 -14.45 12.15 17.68
C ILE A 280 -14.84 11.75 19.10
N ASN A 281 -15.81 10.85 19.23
CA ASN A 281 -16.34 10.39 20.51
C ASN A 281 -16.72 11.56 21.47
N ASN A 282 -17.40 12.59 20.95
CA ASN A 282 -17.84 13.81 21.64
C ASN A 282 -16.68 14.76 22.05
N VAL A 283 -15.53 14.68 21.39
CA VAL A 283 -14.43 15.63 21.55
C VAL A 283 -14.11 16.27 20.22
N GLU A 284 -14.13 17.58 20.18
CA GLU A 284 -13.79 18.35 18.98
C GLU A 284 -12.27 18.39 18.79
N VAL A 285 -11.82 18.14 17.56
CA VAL A 285 -10.42 18.19 17.18
C VAL A 285 -10.25 18.84 15.81
N ASN A 286 -9.38 19.85 15.72
CA ASN A 286 -8.95 20.43 14.47
C ASN A 286 -7.84 19.59 13.85
N VAL A 287 -7.99 19.24 12.58
CA VAL A 287 -7.01 18.42 11.83
C VAL A 287 -6.67 19.10 10.50
N GLN A 288 -5.43 18.92 10.06
CA GLN A 288 -4.93 19.53 8.82
C GLN A 288 -5.11 18.62 7.61
N PHE A 289 -6.26 17.98 7.53
CA PHE A 289 -6.62 17.05 6.45
C PHE A 289 -7.89 17.55 5.77
N ILE A 290 -8.07 17.20 4.52
CA ILE A 290 -9.16 17.62 3.67
C ILE A 290 -9.93 16.39 3.21
N GLY A 291 -11.26 16.48 3.17
CA GLY A 291 -12.15 15.47 2.63
C GLY A 291 -12.57 14.38 3.61
N ARG A 292 -13.85 13.99 3.54
CA ARG A 292 -14.49 13.02 4.44
C ARG A 292 -13.80 11.66 4.49
N PHE A 293 -13.17 11.21 3.38
CA PHE A 293 -12.43 9.96 3.37
C PHE A 293 -11.20 10.02 4.30
N ASN A 294 -10.56 11.19 4.44
CA ASN A 294 -9.49 11.40 5.42
C ASN A 294 -10.02 11.46 6.84
N ALA A 295 -11.23 11.99 7.08
CA ALA A 295 -11.88 11.89 8.38
C ALA A 295 -12.07 10.41 8.80
N SER A 296 -12.49 9.55 7.86
CA SER A 296 -12.59 8.10 8.09
C SER A 296 -11.22 7.46 8.37
N ASN A 297 -10.17 7.84 7.62
CA ASN A 297 -8.81 7.36 7.86
C ASN A 297 -8.30 7.79 9.26
N LEU A 298 -8.52 9.04 9.67
CA LEU A 298 -8.13 9.58 10.98
C LEU A 298 -8.88 8.88 12.11
N LEU A 299 -10.15 8.55 11.90
CA LEU A 299 -10.93 7.79 12.88
C LEU A 299 -10.42 6.36 13.04
N ALA A 300 -9.98 5.71 11.96
CA ALA A 300 -9.29 4.42 12.03
C ALA A 300 -7.95 4.52 12.79
N VAL A 301 -7.18 5.60 12.58
CA VAL A 301 -5.92 5.87 13.32
C VAL A 301 -6.22 6.08 14.80
N TYR A 302 -7.26 6.84 15.14
CA TYR A 302 -7.72 7.04 16.51
C TYR A 302 -8.08 5.71 17.20
N GLY A 303 -8.96 4.92 16.55
CA GLY A 303 -9.38 3.63 17.07
C GLY A 303 -8.21 2.66 17.27
N ALA A 304 -7.30 2.57 16.32
CA ALA A 304 -6.11 1.73 16.42
C ALA A 304 -5.17 2.20 17.55
N GLY A 305 -4.97 3.50 17.73
CA GLY A 305 -4.20 4.06 18.83
C GLY A 305 -4.77 3.67 20.19
N CYS A 306 -6.09 3.80 20.37
CA CYS A 306 -6.78 3.40 21.60
C CYS A 306 -6.69 1.87 21.83
N LEU A 307 -6.87 1.05 20.78
CA LEU A 307 -6.76 -0.41 20.87
C LEU A 307 -5.34 -0.89 21.17
N LEU A 308 -4.32 -0.11 20.82
CA LEU A 308 -2.92 -0.33 21.22
C LEU A 308 -2.58 0.28 22.59
N GLY A 309 -3.60 0.64 23.38
CA GLY A 309 -3.45 1.06 24.77
C GLY A 309 -3.00 2.50 24.98
N LYS A 310 -3.13 3.37 23.95
CA LYS A 310 -2.89 4.81 24.14
C LYS A 310 -4.13 5.49 24.74
N LYS A 311 -3.91 6.52 25.54
CA LYS A 311 -5.03 7.30 26.10
C LYS A 311 -5.73 8.08 24.98
N PRO A 312 -7.06 8.12 24.97
CA PRO A 312 -7.82 8.84 23.93
C PRO A 312 -7.36 10.29 23.75
N GLU A 313 -7.08 11.00 24.84
CA GLU A 313 -6.66 12.41 24.82
C GLU A 313 -5.30 12.58 24.13
N ASP A 314 -4.34 11.68 24.40
CA ASP A 314 -3.00 11.70 23.77
C ASP A 314 -3.12 11.42 22.27
N VAL A 315 -4.01 10.50 21.88
CA VAL A 315 -4.27 10.19 20.47
C VAL A 315 -4.89 11.39 19.75
N LEU A 316 -5.91 12.04 20.34
CA LEU A 316 -6.53 13.24 19.77
C LEU A 316 -5.54 14.38 19.62
N LEU A 317 -4.70 14.62 20.64
CA LEU A 317 -3.63 15.63 20.57
C LEU A 317 -2.64 15.31 19.45
N ALA A 318 -2.26 14.05 19.29
CA ALA A 318 -1.39 13.66 18.20
C ALA A 318 -2.05 13.89 16.83
N LEU A 319 -3.33 13.51 16.64
CA LEU A 319 -4.08 13.72 15.41
C LEU A 319 -4.11 15.19 14.98
N SER A 320 -4.30 16.13 15.92
CA SER A 320 -4.32 17.58 15.63
C SER A 320 -2.99 18.10 15.05
N THR A 321 -1.91 17.39 15.26
CA THR A 321 -0.56 17.78 14.82
C THR A 321 -0.01 16.94 13.67
N LEU A 322 -0.73 15.90 13.23
CA LEU A 322 -0.35 15.11 12.07
C LEU A 322 -0.53 15.93 10.77
N ARG A 323 0.25 15.58 9.78
CA ARG A 323 0.22 16.18 8.45
C ARG A 323 -0.22 15.15 7.41
N PRO A 324 -0.83 15.57 6.30
CA PRO A 324 -1.10 14.70 5.17
C PRO A 324 0.14 13.92 4.72
N VAL A 325 -0.09 12.71 4.27
CA VAL A 325 0.97 11.86 3.74
C VAL A 325 1.34 12.36 2.34
N ALA A 326 2.62 12.46 2.05
CA ALA A 326 3.11 12.94 0.76
C ALA A 326 2.44 12.20 -0.41
N GLY A 327 1.91 12.96 -1.37
CA GLY A 327 1.23 12.40 -2.53
C GLY A 327 -0.09 11.67 -2.25
N ARG A 328 -0.72 11.93 -1.12
CA ARG A 328 -2.05 11.40 -0.74
C ARG A 328 -2.97 12.55 -0.36
N PHE A 329 -3.68 13.11 -1.33
CA PHE A 329 -4.45 14.35 -1.21
C PHE A 329 -3.63 15.47 -0.55
N ASP A 330 -2.40 15.60 -1.00
CA ASP A 330 -1.40 16.52 -0.45
C ASP A 330 -1.60 17.92 -1.06
N SER A 331 -2.14 18.84 -0.26
CA SER A 331 -2.56 20.16 -0.73
C SER A 331 -1.49 21.23 -0.51
N LEU A 332 -1.36 22.13 -1.50
CA LEU A 332 -0.54 23.33 -1.44
C LEU A 332 -1.39 24.56 -1.84
N ARG A 333 -1.23 25.66 -1.11
CA ARG A 333 -1.92 26.92 -1.41
C ARG A 333 -1.06 27.81 -2.29
N SER A 334 -1.57 28.22 -3.44
CA SER A 334 -0.93 29.19 -4.32
C SER A 334 -1.07 30.61 -3.76
N PRO A 335 -0.05 31.48 -3.94
CA PRO A 335 -0.17 32.92 -3.66
C PRO A 335 -1.33 33.59 -4.40
N LYS A 336 -1.73 33.09 -5.57
CA LYS A 336 -2.90 33.56 -6.34
C LYS A 336 -4.24 33.13 -5.79
N GLY A 337 -4.26 32.32 -4.71
CA GLY A 337 -5.48 31.94 -4.00
C GLY A 337 -6.23 30.72 -4.53
N TYR A 338 -5.66 29.92 -5.45
CA TYR A 338 -6.13 28.58 -5.77
C TYR A 338 -5.41 27.52 -4.93
N THR A 339 -5.93 26.31 -4.90
CA THR A 339 -5.31 25.16 -4.20
C THR A 339 -4.82 24.13 -5.22
N ALA A 340 -3.57 23.69 -5.12
CA ALA A 340 -3.09 22.52 -5.84
C ALA A 340 -3.12 21.30 -4.93
N ILE A 341 -3.55 20.15 -5.48
CA ILE A 341 -3.60 18.85 -4.79
C ILE A 341 -2.79 17.84 -5.58
N VAL A 342 -1.84 17.19 -4.93
CA VAL A 342 -1.06 16.09 -5.49
C VAL A 342 -1.58 14.78 -4.94
N ASP A 343 -1.97 13.84 -5.82
CA ASP A 343 -2.51 12.55 -5.41
C ASP A 343 -2.00 11.38 -6.28
N TYR A 344 -1.91 10.21 -5.67
CA TYR A 344 -1.51 8.97 -6.34
C TYR A 344 -2.66 8.29 -7.12
N ALA A 345 -3.77 8.95 -7.34
CA ALA A 345 -4.92 8.43 -8.09
C ALA A 345 -4.52 8.09 -9.52
N HIS A 346 -4.34 6.81 -9.80
CA HIS A 346 -3.90 6.24 -11.07
C HIS A 346 -4.84 5.15 -11.61
N THR A 347 -6.05 5.09 -11.07
CA THR A 347 -7.17 4.26 -11.53
C THR A 347 -8.43 5.12 -11.68
N PRO A 348 -9.42 4.72 -12.50
CA PRO A 348 -10.68 5.45 -12.64
C PRO A 348 -11.37 5.68 -11.30
N ASP A 349 -11.52 4.64 -10.47
CA ASP A 349 -12.19 4.71 -9.16
C ASP A 349 -11.44 5.63 -8.18
N ALA A 350 -10.09 5.62 -8.21
CA ALA A 350 -9.30 6.52 -7.38
C ALA A 350 -9.47 7.99 -7.80
N LEU A 351 -9.50 8.27 -9.11
CA LEU A 351 -9.78 9.60 -9.65
C LEU A 351 -11.20 10.07 -9.27
N GLU A 352 -12.21 9.20 -9.40
CA GLU A 352 -13.57 9.49 -8.99
C GLU A 352 -13.62 9.91 -7.52
N ASN A 353 -12.99 9.14 -6.63
CA ASN A 353 -12.97 9.41 -5.19
C ASN A 353 -12.30 10.75 -4.85
N VAL A 354 -11.16 11.05 -5.47
CA VAL A 354 -10.43 12.30 -5.24
C VAL A 354 -11.23 13.50 -5.77
N LEU A 355 -11.79 13.39 -6.97
CA LEU A 355 -12.59 14.47 -7.58
C LEU A 355 -13.89 14.72 -6.81
N ASN A 356 -14.58 13.66 -6.35
CA ASN A 356 -15.75 13.80 -5.48
C ASN A 356 -15.40 14.57 -4.19
N ALA A 357 -14.27 14.22 -3.55
CA ALA A 357 -13.83 14.92 -2.34
C ALA A 357 -13.50 16.39 -2.62
N ILE A 358 -12.89 16.71 -3.75
CA ILE A 358 -12.63 18.08 -4.17
C ILE A 358 -13.95 18.85 -4.34
N HIS A 359 -14.95 18.24 -4.99
CA HIS A 359 -16.26 18.86 -5.18
C HIS A 359 -17.02 19.08 -3.87
N GLU A 360 -16.93 18.13 -2.92
CA GLU A 360 -17.53 18.30 -1.59
C GLU A 360 -16.98 19.54 -0.88
N VAL A 361 -15.65 19.74 -0.91
CA VAL A 361 -14.98 20.88 -0.27
C VAL A 361 -15.22 22.18 -1.02
N LEU A 362 -15.19 22.17 -2.37
CA LEU A 362 -15.47 23.34 -3.20
C LEU A 362 -16.90 23.85 -2.98
N ASN A 363 -17.84 22.95 -2.74
CA ASN A 363 -19.27 23.30 -2.56
C ASN A 363 -19.78 24.28 -3.63
N GLY A 364 -19.41 24.05 -4.88
CA GLY A 364 -19.77 24.87 -6.03
C GLY A 364 -19.03 26.21 -6.16
N LYS A 365 -18.00 26.48 -5.34
CA LYS A 365 -17.27 27.75 -5.31
C LYS A 365 -15.89 27.65 -5.96
N GLY A 366 -15.81 27.44 -7.25
CA GLY A 366 -14.56 27.33 -8.00
C GLY A 366 -14.64 26.26 -9.07
N LYS A 367 -13.57 26.13 -9.85
CA LYS A 367 -13.43 25.17 -10.95
C LYS A 367 -12.38 24.12 -10.60
N VAL A 368 -12.52 22.95 -11.21
CA VAL A 368 -11.54 21.87 -11.11
C VAL A 368 -10.77 21.74 -12.40
N ILE A 369 -9.44 21.82 -12.32
CA ILE A 369 -8.51 21.62 -13.42
C ILE A 369 -7.68 20.38 -13.09
N THR A 370 -7.81 19.31 -13.87
CA THR A 370 -7.13 18.04 -13.60
C THR A 370 -5.99 17.80 -14.57
N VAL A 371 -4.79 17.55 -14.06
CA VAL A 371 -3.63 17.05 -14.79
C VAL A 371 -3.54 15.55 -14.51
N VAL A 372 -3.61 14.73 -15.55
CA VAL A 372 -3.63 13.27 -15.41
C VAL A 372 -2.86 12.59 -16.53
N GLY A 373 -2.11 11.53 -16.19
CA GLY A 373 -1.45 10.65 -17.13
C GLY A 373 -1.68 9.18 -16.75
N ALA A 374 -1.24 8.29 -17.64
CA ALA A 374 -1.27 6.84 -17.40
C ALA A 374 0.11 6.22 -17.60
N GLY A 375 0.41 5.17 -16.84
CA GLY A 375 1.69 4.45 -16.96
C GLY A 375 1.76 3.55 -18.19
N GLY A 376 2.94 3.51 -18.82
CA GLY A 376 3.28 2.54 -19.86
C GLY A 376 3.51 1.13 -19.31
N ASN A 377 3.43 0.11 -20.16
CA ASN A 377 3.57 -1.31 -19.80
C ASN A 377 2.66 -1.74 -18.63
N ARG A 378 1.46 -1.18 -18.60
CA ARG A 378 0.39 -1.45 -17.63
C ARG A 378 -0.92 -1.70 -18.38
N ASP A 379 -1.99 -1.96 -17.62
CA ASP A 379 -3.33 -2.16 -18.17
C ASP A 379 -3.76 -0.98 -19.07
N LYS A 380 -3.82 -1.23 -20.38
CA LYS A 380 -4.26 -0.25 -21.38
C LYS A 380 -5.75 0.04 -21.28
N GLY A 381 -6.55 -0.92 -20.83
CA GLY A 381 -8.00 -0.78 -20.72
C GLY A 381 -8.45 0.31 -19.76
N LYS A 382 -7.65 0.64 -18.74
CA LYS A 382 -7.96 1.72 -17.80
C LYS A 382 -7.71 3.13 -18.37
N ARG A 383 -6.85 3.28 -19.41
CA ARG A 383 -6.45 4.59 -19.98
C ARG A 383 -7.64 5.44 -20.43
N PRO A 384 -8.53 4.92 -21.31
CA PRO A 384 -9.71 5.68 -21.74
C PRO A 384 -10.68 5.96 -20.60
N LEU A 385 -10.83 5.05 -19.63
CA LEU A 385 -11.70 5.22 -18.48
C LEU A 385 -11.22 6.32 -17.53
N MET A 386 -9.90 6.43 -17.33
CA MET A 386 -9.30 7.51 -16.54
C MET A 386 -9.56 8.88 -17.18
N ALA A 387 -9.41 8.99 -18.50
CA ALA A 387 -9.70 10.22 -19.22
C ALA A 387 -11.19 10.59 -19.15
N GLN A 388 -12.09 9.61 -19.28
CA GLN A 388 -13.54 9.80 -19.12
C GLN A 388 -13.89 10.35 -17.74
N GLU A 389 -13.37 9.73 -16.67
CA GLU A 389 -13.67 10.14 -15.30
C GLU A 389 -13.13 11.54 -15.00
N ALA A 390 -11.88 11.83 -15.41
CA ALA A 390 -11.32 13.17 -15.29
C ALA A 390 -12.18 14.21 -16.01
N ALA A 391 -12.59 13.95 -17.27
CA ALA A 391 -13.38 14.90 -18.07
C ALA A 391 -14.82 15.05 -17.56
N LYS A 392 -15.41 14.02 -16.99
CA LYS A 392 -16.75 14.07 -16.40
C LYS A 392 -16.82 15.03 -15.22
N GLN A 393 -15.80 15.02 -14.37
CA GLN A 393 -15.79 15.74 -13.09
C GLN A 393 -14.93 17.01 -13.09
N SER A 394 -14.27 17.36 -14.18
CA SER A 394 -13.41 18.55 -14.25
C SER A 394 -13.94 19.58 -15.25
N ASP A 395 -13.68 20.86 -14.99
CA ASP A 395 -13.94 21.96 -15.92
C ASP A 395 -12.91 22.01 -17.05
N LYS A 396 -11.66 21.62 -16.74
CA LYS A 396 -10.55 21.44 -17.69
C LYS A 396 -9.74 20.21 -17.33
N VAL A 397 -9.24 19.51 -18.35
CA VAL A 397 -8.34 18.35 -18.17
C VAL A 397 -7.12 18.54 -19.04
N ILE A 398 -5.96 18.30 -18.47
CA ILE A 398 -4.70 18.24 -19.19
C ILE A 398 -4.19 16.80 -19.14
N ILE A 399 -4.24 16.11 -20.27
CA ILE A 399 -3.69 14.74 -20.40
C ILE A 399 -2.21 14.86 -20.71
N THR A 400 -1.39 14.17 -19.92
CA THR A 400 0.07 14.27 -19.98
C THR A 400 0.76 12.92 -19.81
N SER A 401 2.08 12.90 -19.92
CA SER A 401 2.90 11.72 -19.60
C SER A 401 2.96 11.48 -18.08
N ASP A 402 2.95 10.21 -17.71
CA ASP A 402 3.28 9.72 -16.38
C ASP A 402 4.65 9.02 -16.42
N ASN A 403 4.73 7.72 -16.18
CA ASN A 403 5.90 6.87 -16.40
C ASN A 403 5.71 6.10 -17.73
N PRO A 404 6.17 6.58 -18.88
CA PRO A 404 5.94 5.90 -20.15
C PRO A 404 6.67 4.56 -20.26
N ARG A 405 7.70 4.34 -19.47
CA ARG A 405 8.54 3.13 -19.48
C ARG A 405 9.08 2.85 -20.89
N PHE A 406 8.63 1.78 -21.54
CA PHE A 406 9.07 1.38 -22.88
C PHE A 406 8.06 1.74 -23.98
N GLU A 407 6.95 2.40 -23.65
CA GLU A 407 5.97 2.92 -24.63
C GLU A 407 6.28 4.38 -24.98
N GLU A 408 5.87 4.82 -26.15
CA GLU A 408 5.96 6.23 -26.54
C GLU A 408 4.87 7.03 -25.77
N PRO A 409 5.22 8.17 -25.14
CA PRO A 409 4.27 8.98 -24.38
C PRO A 409 3.03 9.38 -25.16
N GLN A 410 3.18 9.70 -26.46
CA GLN A 410 2.07 10.11 -27.29
C GLN A 410 1.07 8.98 -27.55
N ASP A 411 1.51 7.73 -27.64
CA ASP A 411 0.62 6.59 -27.84
C ASP A 411 -0.26 6.38 -26.59
N ILE A 412 0.31 6.54 -25.40
CA ILE A 412 -0.44 6.47 -24.13
C ILE A 412 -1.48 7.60 -24.06
N ILE A 413 -1.10 8.82 -24.46
CA ILE A 413 -2.00 9.97 -24.50
C ILE A 413 -3.13 9.70 -25.51
N ASN A 414 -2.84 9.15 -26.69
CA ASN A 414 -3.83 8.80 -27.70
C ASN A 414 -4.82 7.74 -27.19
N ASP A 415 -4.35 6.71 -26.47
CA ASP A 415 -5.22 5.71 -25.83
C ASP A 415 -6.18 6.36 -24.81
N MET A 416 -5.72 7.35 -24.05
CA MET A 416 -6.56 8.10 -23.12
C MET A 416 -7.60 8.95 -23.86
N LEU A 417 -7.17 9.68 -24.90
CA LEU A 417 -8.05 10.53 -25.72
C LEU A 417 -9.14 9.72 -26.44
N ALA A 418 -8.85 8.49 -26.84
CA ALA A 418 -9.80 7.59 -27.50
C ALA A 418 -11.04 7.28 -26.64
N GLY A 419 -10.98 7.46 -25.33
CA GLY A 419 -12.11 7.31 -24.42
C GLY A 419 -13.10 8.49 -24.40
N LEU A 420 -12.75 9.61 -25.02
CA LEU A 420 -13.51 10.84 -24.89
C LEU A 420 -14.55 11.04 -26.01
N ASN A 421 -15.73 11.45 -25.64
CA ASN A 421 -16.75 11.90 -26.59
C ASN A 421 -16.46 13.35 -27.05
N LYS A 422 -17.22 13.82 -28.06
CA LYS A 422 -17.04 15.17 -28.64
C LYS A 422 -17.25 16.30 -27.62
N GLU A 423 -18.12 16.13 -26.66
CA GLU A 423 -18.40 17.11 -25.61
C GLU A 423 -17.23 17.22 -24.65
N ASN A 424 -16.78 16.07 -24.12
CA ASN A 424 -15.65 16.01 -23.20
C ASN A 424 -14.35 16.48 -23.82
N MET A 425 -14.14 16.21 -25.13
CA MET A 425 -12.94 16.64 -25.86
C MET A 425 -12.75 18.17 -25.85
N ARG A 426 -13.84 18.95 -25.74
CA ARG A 426 -13.76 20.44 -25.67
C ARG A 426 -13.11 20.96 -24.38
N LYS A 427 -13.07 20.13 -23.34
CA LYS A 427 -12.48 20.46 -22.04
C LYS A 427 -11.03 20.00 -21.92
N VAL A 428 -10.52 19.22 -22.89
CA VAL A 428 -9.26 18.50 -22.80
C VAL A 428 -8.18 19.16 -23.64
N ILE A 429 -6.99 19.25 -23.07
CA ILE A 429 -5.74 19.66 -23.72
C ILE A 429 -4.76 18.49 -23.52
N SER A 430 -3.95 18.18 -24.51
CA SER A 430 -2.87 17.21 -24.37
C SER A 430 -1.50 17.89 -24.44
N ILE A 431 -0.66 17.66 -23.42
CA ILE A 431 0.70 18.19 -23.31
C ILE A 431 1.59 17.05 -22.81
N ALA A 432 2.46 16.53 -23.67
CA ALA A 432 3.29 15.38 -23.33
C ALA A 432 4.29 15.67 -22.18
N ASP A 433 4.87 16.87 -22.17
CA ASP A 433 5.73 17.30 -21.06
C ASP A 433 4.91 17.57 -19.81
N ARG A 434 5.12 16.77 -18.76
CA ARG A 434 4.35 16.86 -17.51
C ARG A 434 4.60 18.16 -16.75
N LYS A 435 5.81 18.71 -16.80
CA LYS A 435 6.11 19.99 -16.16
C LYS A 435 5.33 21.13 -16.81
N GLU A 436 5.30 21.16 -18.13
CA GLU A 436 4.52 22.16 -18.88
C GLU A 436 3.01 21.94 -18.74
N ALA A 437 2.57 20.69 -18.58
CA ALA A 437 1.17 20.39 -18.28
C ALA A 437 0.75 20.96 -16.93
N ILE A 438 1.54 20.78 -15.87
CA ILE A 438 1.29 21.34 -14.53
C ILE A 438 1.33 22.88 -14.59
N ARG A 439 2.33 23.47 -15.27
CA ARG A 439 2.43 24.91 -15.45
C ARG A 439 1.18 25.49 -16.13
N THR A 440 0.71 24.84 -17.19
CA THR A 440 -0.48 25.25 -17.93
C THR A 440 -1.71 25.19 -17.04
N ALA A 441 -1.86 24.14 -16.21
CA ALA A 441 -2.96 24.05 -15.25
C ALA A 441 -2.95 25.21 -14.24
N CYS A 442 -1.78 25.52 -13.68
CA CYS A 442 -1.60 26.66 -12.76
C CYS A 442 -1.89 28.00 -13.42
N MET A 443 -1.50 28.19 -14.68
CA MET A 443 -1.81 29.42 -15.45
C MET A 443 -3.30 29.61 -15.72
N LEU A 444 -4.05 28.52 -15.88
CA LEU A 444 -5.51 28.54 -16.12
C LEU A 444 -6.31 28.75 -14.83
N ALA A 445 -5.72 28.46 -13.67
CA ALA A 445 -6.39 28.52 -12.39
C ALA A 445 -6.57 29.95 -11.91
N GLN A 446 -7.73 30.21 -11.28
CA GLN A 446 -8.08 31.45 -10.63
C GLN A 446 -8.25 31.25 -9.12
N ALA A 447 -8.36 32.34 -8.37
CA ALA A 447 -8.63 32.26 -6.93
C ALA A 447 -9.86 31.37 -6.64
N LYS A 448 -9.75 30.48 -5.67
CA LYS A 448 -10.73 29.46 -5.26
C LYS A 448 -10.82 28.21 -6.17
N ASP A 449 -10.14 28.17 -7.32
CA ASP A 449 -10.06 26.95 -8.13
C ASP A 449 -9.20 25.88 -7.46
N VAL A 450 -9.33 24.65 -7.94
CA VAL A 450 -8.47 23.53 -7.56
C VAL A 450 -7.76 22.97 -8.78
N VAL A 451 -6.45 22.82 -8.66
CA VAL A 451 -5.61 22.08 -9.62
C VAL A 451 -5.30 20.71 -9.02
N LEU A 452 -5.87 19.65 -9.59
CA LEU A 452 -5.52 18.27 -9.22
C LEU A 452 -4.39 17.78 -10.12
N VAL A 453 -3.27 17.37 -9.54
CA VAL A 453 -2.17 16.69 -10.22
C VAL A 453 -2.20 15.22 -9.80
N ALA A 454 -2.72 14.35 -10.67
CA ALA A 454 -3.00 12.95 -10.36
C ALA A 454 -2.03 11.99 -11.06
N GLY A 455 -1.83 10.84 -10.44
CA GLY A 455 -1.10 9.69 -10.95
C GLY A 455 0.17 9.36 -10.19
N LYS A 456 1.12 10.28 -10.09
CA LYS A 456 2.44 10.05 -9.49
C LYS A 456 2.43 10.15 -7.95
N GLY A 457 1.64 11.04 -7.40
CA GLY A 457 1.57 11.26 -5.95
C GLY A 457 2.95 11.53 -5.33
N HIS A 458 3.47 10.55 -4.60
CA HIS A 458 4.77 10.61 -3.92
C HIS A 458 5.98 10.23 -4.79
N GLU A 459 5.76 9.75 -6.02
CA GLU A 459 6.86 9.37 -6.90
C GLU A 459 7.70 10.59 -7.30
N ASN A 460 8.99 10.54 -6.99
CA ASN A 460 9.95 11.60 -7.28
C ASN A 460 10.79 11.31 -8.54
N TYR A 461 10.27 10.47 -9.45
CA TYR A 461 10.93 10.13 -10.71
C TYR A 461 9.93 9.96 -11.85
N GLN A 462 10.42 10.11 -13.06
CA GLN A 462 9.75 9.68 -14.29
C GLN A 462 10.60 8.59 -14.95
N GLU A 463 10.01 7.41 -15.19
CA GLU A 463 10.69 6.27 -15.80
C GLU A 463 10.50 6.28 -17.32
N ILE A 464 11.60 6.47 -18.05
CA ILE A 464 11.65 6.50 -19.52
C ILE A 464 12.69 5.48 -19.99
N LYS A 465 12.28 4.50 -20.81
CA LYS A 465 13.14 3.43 -21.35
C LYS A 465 13.99 2.72 -20.27
N GLY A 466 13.37 2.47 -19.08
CA GLY A 466 14.01 1.81 -17.94
C GLY A 466 14.92 2.70 -17.10
N ILE A 467 15.06 3.97 -17.44
CA ILE A 467 15.87 4.95 -16.67
C ILE A 467 14.93 5.82 -15.86
N LYS A 468 15.18 5.95 -14.55
CA LYS A 468 14.46 6.84 -13.65
C LYS A 468 15.12 8.22 -13.66
N HIS A 469 14.43 9.21 -14.18
CA HIS A 469 14.81 10.62 -14.16
C HIS A 469 14.13 11.30 -12.96
N HIS A 470 14.84 12.18 -12.24
CA HIS A 470 14.21 12.92 -11.14
C HIS A 470 13.05 13.78 -11.66
N PHE A 471 11.88 13.63 -11.05
CA PHE A 471 10.69 14.41 -11.36
C PHE A 471 9.68 14.28 -10.21
N ASP A 472 9.38 15.38 -9.52
CA ASP A 472 8.43 15.42 -8.40
C ASP A 472 7.38 16.49 -8.68
N ASP A 473 6.10 16.09 -8.72
CA ASP A 473 4.97 16.98 -8.98
C ASP A 473 4.89 18.14 -7.98
N LYS A 474 5.21 17.86 -6.70
CA LYS A 474 5.18 18.85 -5.61
C LYS A 474 6.31 19.87 -5.72
N GLU A 475 7.51 19.44 -6.11
CA GLU A 475 8.63 20.36 -6.39
C GLU A 475 8.27 21.31 -7.55
N VAL A 476 7.72 20.77 -8.64
CA VAL A 476 7.26 21.58 -9.78
C VAL A 476 6.25 22.63 -9.35
N LEU A 477 5.26 22.26 -8.53
CA LEU A 477 4.26 23.21 -8.00
C LEU A 477 4.88 24.28 -7.13
N LYS A 478 5.83 23.92 -6.24
CA LYS A 478 6.54 24.88 -5.39
C LYS A 478 7.35 25.88 -6.20
N ASP A 479 8.05 25.41 -7.25
CA ASP A 479 8.80 26.27 -8.17
C ASP A 479 7.88 27.25 -8.89
N ILE A 480 6.69 26.82 -9.31
CA ILE A 480 5.69 27.68 -9.94
C ILE A 480 5.20 28.73 -8.94
N PHE A 481 4.84 28.31 -7.72
CA PHE A 481 4.33 29.21 -6.67
C PHE A 481 5.35 30.25 -6.20
N ALA A 482 6.64 29.89 -6.23
CA ALA A 482 7.72 30.83 -5.90
C ALA A 482 7.87 31.96 -6.95
N ASN A 483 7.33 31.75 -8.17
CA ASN A 483 7.40 32.71 -9.28
C ASN A 483 6.04 33.38 -9.58
N GLU A 484 5.00 33.13 -8.81
CA GLU A 484 3.67 33.78 -8.89
C GLU A 484 3.57 35.05 -8.07
#